data_34f809a8e2f01dad1706acac2ab47984
#
_entry.id   34f809a8e2f01dad1706acac2ab47984
#
_cell.length_a   1.000
_cell.length_b   1.000
_cell.length_c   1.000
_cell.angle_alpha   90.00
_cell.angle_beta   90.00
_cell.angle_gamma   90.00
#
_symmetry.space_group_name_H-M   'P 1'
#
loop_
_entity.id
_entity.type
_entity.pdbx_description
1 polymer ?
#
loop_
_entity_poly.entity_id
_entity_poly.type
_entity_poly.pdbx_seq_one_letter_code
_entity_poly.pdbx_strand_id
1 'polypeptide(L)'
;MLLVSIDYMKNMGDNMKKITYIFSGFSVEEHFGKEVSRVFQKDLKDCKNIIFIPGGMGKNSKTDKYVNTDVEWFREIGIDIKNVDIFDVDMNMETLEEKINNADIIFLMGGDTIGQFEFISKLDISEKIKEFQGAVIGVSAGAINLGNISICSKDIDDGVENTKIYEGIGRIDYTFEPHFEISNCELLKNELFPASNKFKIYGITNDTALKVSNEKEIDIIKGDLYIINNSEVNIIK
;
A
#
# COMPACT_ATOMS: atom_id res chain seq x y z
N MET A 1 -38.90 -13.83 -15.46
CA MET A 1 -37.54 -13.61 -15.95
C MET A 1 -36.73 -12.71 -14.99
N LEU A 2 -37.03 -12.75 -13.67
CA LEU A 2 -36.37 -11.92 -12.64
C LEU A 2 -35.69 -12.74 -11.52
N LEU A 3 -35.73 -14.06 -11.56
CA LEU A 3 -35.17 -14.95 -10.54
C LEU A 3 -33.73 -15.43 -10.83
N VAL A 4 -33.26 -15.27 -12.07
CA VAL A 4 -31.89 -15.71 -12.46
C VAL A 4 -30.80 -14.68 -12.08
N SER A 5 -31.17 -13.41 -11.86
CA SER A 5 -30.20 -12.35 -11.53
C SER A 5 -29.81 -12.31 -10.04
N ILE A 6 -30.65 -12.80 -9.16
CA ILE A 6 -30.42 -12.75 -7.70
C ILE A 6 -29.46 -13.86 -7.25
N ASP A 7 -29.56 -15.05 -7.86
CA ASP A 7 -28.64 -16.16 -7.55
C ASP A 7 -27.24 -15.95 -8.17
N TYR A 8 -27.14 -15.23 -9.29
CA TYR A 8 -25.84 -14.88 -9.88
C TYR A 8 -25.10 -13.83 -9.03
N MET A 9 -25.84 -12.86 -8.47
CA MET A 9 -25.27 -11.86 -7.56
C MET A 9 -24.94 -12.43 -6.16
N LYS A 10 -25.67 -13.44 -5.67
CA LYS A 10 -25.35 -14.13 -4.41
C LYS A 10 -24.10 -15.01 -4.51
N ASN A 11 -23.80 -15.59 -5.67
CA ASN A 11 -22.58 -16.39 -5.86
C ASN A 11 -21.32 -15.57 -6.13
N MET A 12 -21.42 -14.26 -6.44
CA MET A 12 -20.27 -13.36 -6.53
C MET A 12 -19.90 -12.72 -5.18
N GLY A 13 -20.80 -12.81 -4.16
CA GLY A 13 -20.62 -12.15 -2.85
C GLY A 13 -19.79 -12.92 -1.81
N ASP A 14 -19.41 -14.17 -2.07
CA ASP A 14 -18.92 -15.03 -0.97
C ASP A 14 -17.40 -15.30 -0.95
N ASN A 15 -16.54 -14.66 -1.79
CA ASN A 15 -15.11 -14.99 -1.77
C ASN A 15 -14.11 -13.91 -2.21
N MET A 16 -14.44 -12.65 -2.33
CA MET A 16 -13.39 -11.63 -2.52
C MET A 16 -12.93 -11.12 -1.15
N LYS A 17 -11.94 -11.79 -0.58
CA LYS A 17 -11.23 -11.29 0.61
C LYS A 17 -10.58 -9.95 0.24
N LYS A 18 -10.81 -8.91 1.03
CA LYS A 18 -10.02 -7.67 0.94
C LYS A 18 -8.55 -8.04 1.12
N ILE A 19 -7.74 -7.88 0.09
CA ILE A 19 -6.31 -8.19 0.11
C ILE A 19 -5.54 -6.87 0.02
N THR A 20 -4.57 -6.72 0.89
CA THR A 20 -3.64 -5.60 0.87
C THR A 20 -2.21 -6.12 0.91
N TYR A 21 -1.37 -5.66 0.00
CA TYR A 21 0.05 -5.96 -0.01
C TYR A 21 0.82 -4.74 0.49
N ILE A 22 1.77 -4.98 1.37
CA ILE A 22 2.59 -3.96 2.00
C ILE A 22 4.06 -4.24 1.70
N PHE A 23 4.73 -3.24 1.17
CA PHE A 23 6.14 -3.28 0.84
C PHE A 23 6.86 -2.08 1.43
N SER A 24 8.08 -2.30 1.89
CA SER A 24 9.01 -1.21 2.18
C SER A 24 9.51 -0.58 0.88
N GLY A 25 9.92 -1.42 -0.07
CA GLY A 25 10.38 -1.02 -1.39
C GLY A 25 10.58 -2.24 -2.29
N PHE A 26 11.09 -1.99 -3.50
CA PHE A 26 11.48 -3.05 -4.44
C PHE A 26 12.95 -2.87 -4.85
N SER A 27 13.66 -3.99 -5.00
CA SER A 27 14.98 -4.01 -5.62
C SER A 27 14.86 -3.94 -7.14
N VAL A 28 15.61 -3.06 -7.77
CA VAL A 28 15.66 -2.95 -9.23
C VAL A 28 16.25 -4.23 -9.86
N GLU A 29 17.09 -4.96 -9.11
CA GLU A 29 17.75 -6.19 -9.60
C GLU A 29 16.84 -7.42 -9.43
N GLU A 30 16.03 -7.47 -8.36
CA GLU A 30 15.14 -8.60 -8.08
C GLU A 30 13.71 -8.39 -8.60
N HIS A 31 13.35 -7.16 -8.96
CA HIS A 31 11.96 -6.77 -9.29
C HIS A 31 11.01 -7.14 -8.13
N PHE A 32 9.98 -7.93 -8.37
CA PHE A 32 9.15 -8.47 -7.28
C PHE A 32 9.82 -9.60 -6.48
N GLY A 33 10.90 -10.19 -6.99
CA GLY A 33 11.51 -11.37 -6.39
C GLY A 33 10.64 -12.63 -6.49
N LYS A 34 11.21 -13.78 -6.16
CA LYS A 34 10.57 -15.08 -6.39
C LYS A 34 9.35 -15.34 -5.50
N GLU A 35 9.43 -14.95 -4.25
CA GLU A 35 8.38 -15.18 -3.24
C GLU A 35 7.15 -14.35 -3.55
N VAL A 36 7.31 -13.07 -3.78
CA VAL A 36 6.23 -12.14 -4.14
C VAL A 36 5.60 -12.54 -5.47
N SER A 37 6.43 -12.86 -6.48
CA SER A 37 5.96 -13.31 -7.79
C SER A 37 5.01 -14.51 -7.71
N ARG A 38 5.32 -15.50 -6.86
CA ARG A 38 4.45 -16.67 -6.66
C ARG A 38 3.10 -16.30 -6.05
N VAL A 39 3.12 -15.38 -5.07
CA VAL A 39 1.89 -14.90 -4.42
C VAL A 39 1.06 -14.10 -5.40
N PHE A 40 1.66 -13.18 -6.14
CA PHE A 40 0.98 -12.38 -7.16
C PHE A 40 0.41 -13.23 -8.29
N GLN A 41 1.16 -14.20 -8.81
CA GLN A 41 0.67 -15.16 -9.83
C GLN A 41 -0.55 -15.96 -9.36
N LYS A 42 -0.64 -16.25 -8.06
CA LYS A 42 -1.79 -16.94 -7.50
C LYS A 42 -2.99 -16.02 -7.33
N ASP A 43 -2.76 -14.83 -6.77
CA ASP A 43 -3.81 -13.95 -6.26
C ASP A 43 -4.28 -12.93 -7.32
N LEU A 44 -3.40 -12.52 -8.25
CA LEU A 44 -3.63 -11.43 -9.20
C LEU A 44 -3.64 -11.87 -10.67
N LYS A 45 -3.58 -13.17 -10.98
CA LYS A 45 -3.47 -13.71 -12.34
C LYS A 45 -4.55 -13.24 -13.32
N ASP A 46 -5.73 -12.95 -12.81
CA ASP A 46 -6.89 -12.55 -13.63
C ASP A 46 -7.06 -11.02 -13.70
N CYS A 47 -6.22 -10.25 -12.97
CA CYS A 47 -6.23 -8.79 -12.95
C CYS A 47 -5.79 -8.22 -14.31
N LYS A 48 -6.48 -7.18 -14.77
CA LYS A 48 -6.26 -6.50 -16.05
C LYS A 48 -6.13 -4.99 -15.91
N ASN A 49 -6.74 -4.43 -14.88
CA ASN A 49 -6.90 -2.99 -14.72
C ASN A 49 -6.21 -2.54 -13.44
N ILE A 50 -5.24 -1.66 -13.56
CA ILE A 50 -4.49 -1.11 -12.44
C ILE A 50 -4.56 0.40 -12.41
N ILE A 51 -4.75 0.94 -11.20
CA ILE A 51 -4.67 2.38 -10.92
C ILE A 51 -3.44 2.63 -10.08
N PHE A 52 -2.62 3.60 -10.48
CA PHE A 52 -1.52 4.11 -9.68
C PHE A 52 -1.91 5.42 -9.01
N ILE A 53 -1.65 5.52 -7.71
CA ILE A 53 -1.75 6.74 -6.92
C ILE A 53 -0.33 7.22 -6.63
N PRO A 54 0.10 8.37 -7.20
CA PRO A 54 1.47 8.87 -7.07
C PRO A 54 1.89 9.12 -5.62
N GLY A 55 3.17 8.96 -5.34
CA GLY A 55 3.78 9.31 -4.06
C GLY A 55 4.04 10.81 -3.96
N GLY A 56 3.00 11.60 -3.69
CA GLY A 56 3.04 13.06 -3.57
C GLY A 56 1.73 13.69 -4.04
N MET A 57 1.75 14.99 -4.29
CA MET A 57 0.57 15.78 -4.67
C MET A 57 0.11 15.58 -6.13
N GLY A 58 0.25 14.38 -6.70
CA GLY A 58 -0.12 14.02 -8.06
C GLY A 58 1.09 13.62 -8.90
N LYS A 59 0.92 13.53 -10.22
CA LYS A 59 1.98 13.16 -11.17
C LYS A 59 3.16 14.12 -11.13
N ASN A 60 4.35 13.55 -11.22
CA ASN A 60 5.61 14.29 -11.40
C ASN A 60 6.42 13.69 -12.56
N SER A 61 7.56 14.28 -12.90
CA SER A 61 8.39 13.87 -14.04
C SER A 61 8.92 12.42 -13.97
N LYS A 62 8.88 11.78 -12.81
CA LYS A 62 9.35 10.39 -12.61
C LYS A 62 8.21 9.38 -12.59
N THR A 63 6.97 9.82 -12.38
CA THR A 63 5.81 8.94 -12.16
C THR A 63 5.62 7.96 -13.32
N ASP A 64 5.59 8.45 -14.57
CA ASP A 64 5.41 7.58 -15.74
C ASP A 64 6.50 6.52 -15.87
N LYS A 65 7.75 6.86 -15.52
CA LYS A 65 8.86 5.91 -15.57
C LYS A 65 8.66 4.77 -14.57
N TYR A 66 8.32 5.09 -13.31
CA TYR A 66 8.12 4.07 -12.28
C TYR A 66 6.88 3.21 -12.59
N VAL A 67 5.78 3.83 -13.01
CA VAL A 67 4.57 3.09 -13.42
C VAL A 67 4.87 2.12 -14.56
N ASN A 68 5.59 2.54 -15.59
CA ASN A 68 5.97 1.65 -16.69
C ASN A 68 6.83 0.48 -16.19
N THR A 69 7.78 0.74 -15.30
CA THR A 69 8.64 -0.29 -14.71
C THR A 69 7.81 -1.30 -13.93
N ASP A 70 6.93 -0.85 -13.04
CA ASP A 70 6.09 -1.73 -12.22
C ASP A 70 5.13 -2.56 -13.08
N VAL A 71 4.55 -1.97 -14.13
CA VAL A 71 3.68 -2.68 -15.09
C VAL A 71 4.46 -3.74 -15.87
N GLU A 72 5.70 -3.46 -16.27
CA GLU A 72 6.55 -4.46 -16.91
C GLU A 72 6.85 -5.63 -15.99
N TRP A 73 7.13 -5.39 -14.70
CA TRP A 73 7.34 -6.46 -13.72
C TRP A 73 6.10 -7.36 -13.51
N PHE A 74 4.89 -6.77 -13.53
CA PHE A 74 3.66 -7.58 -13.57
C PHE A 74 3.59 -8.48 -14.80
N ARG A 75 3.94 -7.95 -15.98
CA ARG A 75 3.92 -8.73 -17.23
C ARG A 75 4.98 -9.84 -17.24
N GLU A 76 6.17 -9.57 -16.73
CA GLU A 76 7.26 -10.55 -16.62
C GLU A 76 6.85 -11.79 -15.80
N ILE A 77 6.04 -11.59 -14.76
CA ILE A 77 5.52 -12.69 -13.94
C ILE A 77 4.19 -13.27 -14.49
N GLY A 78 3.79 -12.89 -15.70
CA GLY A 78 2.63 -13.45 -16.39
C GLY A 78 1.28 -12.84 -16.02
N ILE A 79 1.25 -11.68 -15.36
CA ILE A 79 0.03 -10.92 -15.09
C ILE A 79 -0.16 -9.89 -16.21
N ASP A 80 -1.18 -10.11 -17.04
CA ASP A 80 -1.37 -9.38 -18.30
C ASP A 80 -2.18 -8.09 -18.08
N ILE A 81 -1.55 -7.09 -17.46
CA ILE A 81 -2.17 -5.77 -17.25
C ILE A 81 -2.45 -5.12 -18.61
N LYS A 82 -3.71 -4.78 -18.87
CA LYS A 82 -4.21 -4.18 -20.10
C LYS A 82 -4.41 -2.68 -19.99
N ASN A 83 -5.04 -2.26 -18.91
CA ASN A 83 -5.40 -0.87 -18.68
C ASN A 83 -4.64 -0.34 -17.47
N VAL A 84 -3.97 0.78 -17.67
CA VAL A 84 -3.14 1.46 -16.66
C VAL A 84 -3.63 2.88 -16.53
N ASP A 85 -4.10 3.24 -15.36
CA ASP A 85 -4.50 4.61 -15.02
C ASP A 85 -3.55 5.17 -13.97
N ILE A 86 -3.25 6.46 -14.07
CA ILE A 86 -2.49 7.20 -13.06
C ILE A 86 -3.37 8.36 -12.62
N PHE A 87 -3.67 8.43 -11.34
CA PHE A 87 -4.47 9.53 -10.83
C PHE A 87 -3.69 10.85 -10.84
N ASP A 88 -4.40 11.93 -11.16
CA ASP A 88 -3.83 13.28 -11.18
C ASP A 88 -4.85 14.31 -10.67
N VAL A 89 -4.35 15.49 -10.32
CA VAL A 89 -5.11 16.59 -9.69
C VAL A 89 -6.25 17.14 -10.56
N ASP A 90 -6.15 16.94 -11.87
CA ASP A 90 -7.12 17.48 -12.85
C ASP A 90 -8.29 16.51 -13.11
N MET A 91 -8.30 15.33 -12.50
CA MET A 91 -9.38 14.36 -12.68
C MET A 91 -10.64 14.81 -11.92
N ASN A 92 -11.79 14.75 -12.59
CA ASN A 92 -13.07 14.97 -11.94
C ASN A 92 -13.57 13.71 -11.22
N MET A 93 -14.49 13.88 -10.28
CA MET A 93 -15.01 12.80 -9.44
C MET A 93 -15.68 11.68 -10.24
N GLU A 94 -16.44 11.99 -11.29
CA GLU A 94 -17.11 10.99 -12.11
C GLU A 94 -16.09 10.05 -12.78
N THR A 95 -15.02 10.61 -13.35
CA THR A 95 -13.90 9.86 -13.93
C THR A 95 -13.18 9.02 -12.88
N LEU A 96 -12.92 9.56 -11.68
CA LEU A 96 -12.27 8.82 -10.59
C LEU A 96 -13.11 7.64 -10.15
N GLU A 97 -14.41 7.83 -9.97
CA GLU A 97 -15.33 6.76 -9.58
C GLU A 97 -15.42 5.66 -10.65
N GLU A 98 -15.55 6.03 -11.92
CA GLU A 98 -15.55 5.07 -13.02
C GLU A 98 -14.28 4.22 -13.03
N LYS A 99 -13.11 4.85 -12.90
CA LYS A 99 -11.82 4.15 -12.88
C LYS A 99 -11.71 3.22 -11.68
N ILE A 100 -12.06 3.66 -10.46
CA ILE A 100 -12.02 2.82 -9.26
C ILE A 100 -12.95 1.62 -9.40
N ASN A 101 -14.17 1.82 -9.91
CA ASN A 101 -15.15 0.75 -10.09
C ASN A 101 -14.71 -0.32 -11.11
N ASN A 102 -13.86 0.06 -12.08
CA ASN A 102 -13.34 -0.83 -13.11
C ASN A 102 -11.96 -1.41 -12.78
N ALA A 103 -11.32 -0.98 -11.69
CA ALA A 103 -10.01 -1.45 -11.30
C ALA A 103 -10.04 -2.86 -10.67
N ASP A 104 -8.97 -3.61 -10.87
CA ASP A 104 -8.67 -4.84 -10.15
C ASP A 104 -7.61 -4.60 -9.06
N ILE A 105 -6.72 -3.62 -9.31
CA ILE A 105 -5.62 -3.26 -8.42
C ILE A 105 -5.58 -1.73 -8.24
N ILE A 106 -5.44 -1.29 -6.98
CA ILE A 106 -5.04 0.08 -6.63
C ILE A 106 -3.62 0.02 -6.06
N PHE A 107 -2.69 0.76 -6.65
CA PHE A 107 -1.28 0.80 -6.27
C PHE A 107 -0.90 2.18 -5.73
N LEU A 108 -0.67 2.29 -4.42
CA LEU A 108 -0.14 3.49 -3.77
C LEU A 108 1.38 3.46 -3.85
N MET A 109 1.95 4.37 -4.63
CA MET A 109 3.39 4.45 -4.88
C MET A 109 4.15 4.96 -3.66
N GLY A 110 5.46 4.68 -3.60
CA GLY A 110 6.38 5.33 -2.68
C GLY A 110 6.66 6.79 -3.06
N GLY A 111 7.18 7.56 -2.13
CA GLY A 111 7.55 8.97 -2.31
C GLY A 111 7.19 9.85 -1.12
N ASP A 112 6.72 11.06 -1.36
CA ASP A 112 6.28 11.99 -0.32
C ASP A 112 5.00 11.49 0.36
N THR A 113 5.15 11.01 1.58
CA THR A 113 4.07 10.41 2.38
C THR A 113 2.95 11.39 2.68
N ILE A 114 3.29 12.60 3.11
CA ILE A 114 2.31 13.61 3.47
C ILE A 114 1.61 14.15 2.23
N GLY A 115 2.38 14.47 1.19
CA GLY A 115 1.81 14.92 -0.08
C GLY A 115 0.88 13.90 -0.71
N GLN A 116 1.19 12.60 -0.64
CA GLN A 116 0.29 11.55 -1.11
C GLN A 116 -1.02 11.51 -0.30
N PHE A 117 -0.95 11.62 1.03
CA PHE A 117 -2.15 11.64 1.86
C PHE A 117 -3.02 12.88 1.59
N GLU A 118 -2.41 14.06 1.46
CA GLU A 118 -3.10 15.31 1.08
C GLU A 118 -3.74 15.19 -0.31
N PHE A 119 -3.06 14.57 -1.27
CA PHE A 119 -3.58 14.30 -2.61
C PHE A 119 -4.82 13.39 -2.57
N ILE A 120 -4.76 12.26 -1.86
CA ILE A 120 -5.87 11.32 -1.67
C ILE A 120 -7.06 12.02 -1.00
N SER A 121 -6.80 12.83 0.02
CA SER A 121 -7.82 13.61 0.73
C SER A 121 -8.47 14.67 -0.18
N LYS A 122 -7.67 15.36 -0.98
CA LYS A 122 -8.16 16.37 -1.94
C LYS A 122 -9.05 15.76 -3.02
N LEU A 123 -8.75 14.53 -3.46
CA LEU A 123 -9.57 13.80 -4.42
C LEU A 123 -10.80 13.13 -3.78
N ASP A 124 -10.93 13.18 -2.45
CA ASP A 124 -12.02 12.54 -1.69
C ASP A 124 -12.19 11.03 -1.98
N ILE A 125 -11.06 10.33 -2.11
CA ILE A 125 -11.04 8.90 -2.47
C ILE A 125 -10.62 7.97 -1.32
N SER A 126 -10.36 8.49 -0.13
CA SER A 126 -9.90 7.68 1.03
C SER A 126 -10.87 6.53 1.34
N GLU A 127 -12.17 6.82 1.44
CA GLU A 127 -13.19 5.80 1.74
C GLU A 127 -13.33 4.78 0.59
N LYS A 128 -13.14 5.22 -0.66
CA LYS A 128 -13.17 4.33 -1.82
C LYS A 128 -12.00 3.34 -1.81
N ILE A 129 -10.80 3.79 -1.43
CA ILE A 129 -9.62 2.92 -1.27
C ILE A 129 -9.84 1.96 -0.10
N LYS A 130 -10.35 2.45 1.03
CA LYS A 130 -10.65 1.66 2.21
C LYS A 130 -11.63 0.53 1.90
N GLU A 131 -12.71 0.82 1.20
CA GLU A 131 -13.77 -0.15 0.89
C GLU A 131 -13.54 -0.94 -0.41
N PHE A 132 -12.47 -0.67 -1.14
CA PHE A 132 -12.16 -1.34 -2.40
C PHE A 132 -12.08 -2.86 -2.24
N GLN A 133 -12.78 -3.61 -3.09
CA GLN A 133 -12.87 -5.07 -2.99
C GLN A 133 -11.77 -5.80 -3.76
N GLY A 134 -11.04 -5.12 -4.64
CA GLY A 134 -9.85 -5.65 -5.32
C GLY A 134 -8.61 -5.63 -4.44
N ALA A 135 -7.47 -5.88 -5.05
CA ALA A 135 -6.18 -5.84 -4.39
C ALA A 135 -5.69 -4.38 -4.22
N VAL A 136 -5.18 -4.05 -3.02
CA VAL A 136 -4.50 -2.79 -2.77
C VAL A 136 -3.03 -3.07 -2.50
N ILE A 137 -2.14 -2.33 -3.14
CA ILE A 137 -0.69 -2.44 -2.96
C ILE A 137 -0.19 -1.10 -2.41
N GLY A 138 0.51 -1.13 -1.30
CA GLY A 138 1.16 0.05 -0.71
C GLY A 138 2.66 -0.13 -0.59
N VAL A 139 3.42 0.82 -1.15
CA VAL A 139 4.88 0.81 -1.14
C VAL A 139 5.37 2.03 -0.38
N SER A 140 6.21 1.86 0.65
CA SER A 140 6.81 2.94 1.45
C SER A 140 5.74 3.95 1.92
N ALA A 141 5.67 5.14 1.35
CA ALA A 141 4.63 6.14 1.62
C ALA A 141 3.21 5.55 1.55
N GLY A 142 2.93 4.75 0.52
CA GLY A 142 1.65 4.05 0.37
C GLY A 142 1.39 3.04 1.49
N ALA A 143 2.40 2.35 1.99
CA ALA A 143 2.28 1.44 3.12
C ALA A 143 1.89 2.17 4.42
N ILE A 144 2.50 3.34 4.66
CA ILE A 144 2.18 4.21 5.81
C ILE A 144 0.73 4.69 5.72
N ASN A 145 0.32 5.23 4.57
CA ASN A 145 -0.98 5.86 4.39
C ASN A 145 -2.17 4.88 4.44
N LEU A 146 -1.95 3.59 4.19
CA LEU A 146 -3.01 2.58 4.26
C LEU A 146 -3.44 2.21 5.69
N GLY A 147 -2.66 2.54 6.71
CA GLY A 147 -2.96 2.26 8.11
C GLY A 147 -4.12 3.08 8.67
N ASN A 148 -4.68 2.65 9.81
CA ASN A 148 -5.62 3.45 10.59
C ASN A 148 -4.94 4.68 11.18
N ILE A 149 -3.73 4.47 11.71
CA ILE A 149 -2.85 5.55 12.17
C ILE A 149 -1.60 5.50 11.31
N SER A 150 -1.28 6.62 10.72
CA SER A 150 -0.07 6.84 9.94
C SER A 150 0.95 7.61 10.77
N ILE A 151 2.17 7.10 10.81
CA ILE A 151 3.32 7.76 11.44
C ILE A 151 4.33 8.01 10.33
N CYS A 152 4.48 9.27 9.95
CA CYS A 152 5.54 9.70 9.05
C CYS A 152 6.69 10.20 9.91
N SER A 153 7.68 9.36 10.16
CA SER A 153 8.82 9.64 11.00
C SER A 153 9.66 10.77 10.42
N LYS A 154 10.33 11.53 11.31
CA LYS A 154 11.28 12.57 10.88
C LYS A 154 12.34 11.96 9.97
N ASP A 155 12.48 12.55 8.79
CA ASP A 155 13.52 12.26 7.81
C ASP A 155 13.90 13.55 7.07
N ILE A 156 15.06 14.11 7.45
CA ILE A 156 15.53 15.39 6.91
C ILE A 156 15.90 15.25 5.44
N ASP A 157 16.42 14.10 5.03
CA ASP A 157 16.83 13.85 3.65
C ASP A 157 15.63 13.81 2.70
N ASP A 158 14.48 13.33 3.20
CA ASP A 158 13.19 13.34 2.49
C ASP A 158 12.32 14.58 2.80
N GLY A 159 12.89 15.57 3.51
CA GLY A 159 12.23 16.84 3.80
C GLY A 159 11.19 16.79 4.94
N VAL A 160 11.16 15.74 5.73
CA VAL A 160 10.30 15.59 6.91
C VAL A 160 11.02 16.13 8.14
N GLU A 161 10.81 17.39 8.48
CA GLU A 161 11.49 18.05 9.61
C GLU A 161 11.09 17.51 10.98
N ASN A 162 9.84 17.05 11.13
CA ASN A 162 9.29 16.54 12.38
C ASN A 162 8.37 15.35 12.10
N THR A 163 8.37 14.36 13.00
CA THR A 163 7.43 13.23 12.94
C THR A 163 5.99 13.73 12.98
N LYS A 164 5.18 13.26 12.04
CA LYS A 164 3.75 13.56 11.94
C LYS A 164 2.96 12.29 12.21
N ILE A 165 1.93 12.41 13.05
CA ILE A 165 1.00 11.34 13.38
C ILE A 165 -0.41 11.81 13.00
N TYR A 166 -1.11 11.04 12.18
CA TYR A 166 -2.44 11.39 11.69
C TYR A 166 -3.28 10.14 11.44
N GLU A 167 -4.60 10.32 11.29
CA GLU A 167 -5.49 9.26 10.84
C GLU A 167 -5.21 9.00 9.36
N GLY A 168 -4.84 7.76 9.02
CA GLY A 168 -4.59 7.33 7.65
C GLY A 168 -5.87 6.94 6.92
N ILE A 169 -5.74 6.18 5.83
CA ILE A 169 -6.88 5.70 5.02
C ILE A 169 -7.73 4.69 5.79
N GLY A 170 -7.13 3.94 6.71
CA GLY A 170 -7.84 2.93 7.50
C GLY A 170 -8.21 1.66 6.71
N ARG A 171 -7.45 1.34 5.67
CA ARG A 171 -7.62 0.11 4.89
C ARG A 171 -7.21 -1.13 5.67
N ILE A 172 -6.23 -0.98 6.57
CA ILE A 172 -5.69 -2.02 7.43
C ILE A 172 -5.52 -1.52 8.86
N ASP A 173 -5.63 -2.43 9.82
CA ASP A 173 -5.57 -2.13 11.27
C ASP A 173 -4.12 -2.15 11.80
N TYR A 174 -3.18 -1.64 11.00
CA TYR A 174 -1.74 -1.64 11.29
C TYR A 174 -1.13 -0.27 11.02
N THR A 175 -0.11 0.08 11.80
CA THR A 175 0.76 1.26 11.59
C THR A 175 2.13 0.76 11.17
N PHE A 176 2.56 1.04 9.95
CA PHE A 176 3.83 0.58 9.42
C PHE A 176 4.90 1.67 9.47
N GLU A 177 6.14 1.24 9.75
CA GLU A 177 7.38 1.99 9.56
C GLU A 177 8.21 1.25 8.50
N PRO A 178 8.15 1.68 7.23
CA PRO A 178 9.00 1.15 6.16
C PRO A 178 10.46 1.55 6.37
N HIS A 179 11.37 0.88 5.63
CA HIS A 179 12.83 1.11 5.70
C HIS A 179 13.39 0.98 7.12
N PHE A 180 12.69 0.22 7.97
CA PHE A 180 13.09 0.05 9.37
C PHE A 180 14.43 -0.66 9.49
N GLU A 181 15.32 -0.04 10.24
CA GLU A 181 16.62 -0.60 10.63
C GLU A 181 16.75 -0.61 12.15
N ILE A 182 16.84 -1.80 12.74
CA ILE A 182 16.98 -1.95 14.20
C ILE A 182 18.26 -1.27 14.75
N SER A 183 19.27 -1.10 13.91
CA SER A 183 20.51 -0.40 14.23
C SER A 183 20.35 1.13 14.30
N ASN A 184 19.28 1.69 13.73
CA ASN A 184 19.02 3.13 13.78
C ASN A 184 18.49 3.54 15.16
N CYS A 185 19.43 3.65 16.13
CA CYS A 185 19.11 4.00 17.51
C CYS A 185 18.55 5.42 17.66
N GLU A 186 18.84 6.32 16.75
CA GLU A 186 18.35 7.70 16.78
C GLU A 186 16.85 7.73 16.43
N LEU A 187 16.45 7.12 15.33
CA LEU A 187 15.05 6.95 14.94
C LEU A 187 14.26 6.27 16.06
N LEU A 188 14.78 5.16 16.56
CA LEU A 188 14.10 4.40 17.63
C LEU A 188 13.85 5.25 18.86
N LYS A 189 14.89 5.92 19.40
CA LYS A 189 14.78 6.65 20.67
C LYS A 189 13.98 7.94 20.57
N ASN A 190 14.17 8.67 19.46
CA ASN A 190 13.65 10.02 19.35
C ASN A 190 12.23 10.05 18.73
N GLU A 191 11.90 9.08 17.87
CA GLU A 191 10.67 9.10 17.09
C GLU A 191 9.76 7.90 17.43
N LEU A 192 10.26 6.66 17.24
CA LEU A 192 9.41 5.48 17.33
C LEU A 192 9.04 5.07 18.76
N PHE A 193 9.97 5.14 19.73
CA PHE A 193 9.67 4.81 21.12
C PHE A 193 8.62 5.74 21.75
N PRO A 194 8.73 7.08 21.59
CA PRO A 194 7.67 7.97 22.05
C PRO A 194 6.30 7.66 21.44
N ALA A 195 6.26 7.40 20.13
CA ALA A 195 5.02 7.04 19.43
C ALA A 195 4.49 5.66 19.84
N SER A 196 5.39 4.70 20.11
CA SER A 196 5.03 3.32 20.47
C SER A 196 4.36 3.17 21.84
N ASN A 197 4.41 4.19 22.68
CA ASN A 197 3.67 4.24 23.94
C ASN A 197 2.16 4.44 23.73
N LYS A 198 1.76 4.86 22.53
CA LYS A 198 0.34 5.07 22.16
C LYS A 198 -0.13 4.13 21.07
N PHE A 199 0.76 3.78 20.13
CA PHE A 199 0.43 3.01 18.95
C PHE A 199 1.41 1.85 18.78
N LYS A 200 0.93 0.66 18.50
CA LYS A 200 1.79 -0.45 18.09
C LYS A 200 2.28 -0.20 16.67
N ILE A 201 3.59 -0.14 16.48
CA ILE A 201 4.23 0.14 15.20
C ILE A 201 4.85 -1.15 14.66
N TYR A 202 4.70 -1.37 13.37
CA TYR A 202 5.23 -2.53 12.66
C TYR A 202 6.36 -2.07 11.74
N GLY A 203 7.61 -2.30 12.19
CA GLY A 203 8.81 -2.00 11.39
C GLY A 203 9.03 -3.06 10.32
N ILE A 204 9.16 -2.65 9.08
CA ILE A 204 9.45 -3.52 7.93
C ILE A 204 10.75 -3.12 7.26
N THR A 205 11.67 -4.09 7.10
CA THR A 205 12.96 -3.88 6.45
C THR A 205 12.81 -3.67 4.95
N ASN A 206 13.87 -3.19 4.27
CA ASN A 206 13.81 -2.84 2.84
C ASN A 206 13.33 -3.95 1.92
N ASP A 207 13.54 -5.20 2.30
CA ASP A 207 13.15 -6.37 1.51
C ASP A 207 11.86 -7.04 2.00
N THR A 208 11.19 -6.45 2.98
CA THR A 208 9.96 -7.03 3.56
C THR A 208 8.78 -6.85 2.62
N ALA A 209 8.07 -7.95 2.42
CA ALA A 209 6.82 -8.04 1.71
C ALA A 209 5.78 -8.75 2.57
N LEU A 210 4.64 -8.12 2.79
CA LEU A 210 3.53 -8.65 3.58
C LEU A 210 2.27 -8.73 2.74
N LYS A 211 1.42 -9.71 3.09
CA LYS A 211 0.03 -9.77 2.65
C LYS A 211 -0.88 -9.63 3.87
N VAL A 212 -1.80 -8.68 3.83
CA VAL A 212 -2.82 -8.49 4.85
C VAL A 212 -4.17 -8.89 4.28
N SER A 213 -4.80 -9.87 4.90
CA SER A 213 -6.14 -10.35 4.52
C SER A 213 -7.15 -9.92 5.57
N ASN A 214 -8.34 -9.52 5.11
CA ASN A 214 -9.44 -9.10 5.99
C ASN A 214 -9.01 -8.05 7.04
N GLU A 215 -8.14 -7.10 6.63
CA GLU A 215 -7.67 -5.97 7.45
C GLU A 215 -6.73 -6.35 8.63
N LYS A 216 -6.66 -7.62 9.03
CA LYS A 216 -6.04 -8.06 10.31
C LYS A 216 -5.14 -9.28 10.24
N GLU A 217 -5.20 -10.08 9.19
CA GLU A 217 -4.41 -11.30 9.09
C GLU A 217 -3.15 -11.00 8.29
N ILE A 218 -1.96 -10.99 8.95
CA ILE A 218 -0.68 -10.77 8.28
C ILE A 218 -0.02 -12.10 7.93
N ASP A 219 0.32 -12.26 6.66
CA ASP A 219 1.23 -13.27 6.14
C ASP A 219 2.54 -12.59 5.71
N ILE A 220 3.67 -13.02 6.27
CA ILE A 220 5.00 -12.54 5.84
C ILE A 220 5.38 -13.34 4.60
N ILE A 221 5.47 -12.66 3.45
CA ILE A 221 5.88 -13.26 2.18
C ILE A 221 7.41 -13.37 2.12
N LYS A 222 8.11 -12.30 2.54
CA LYS A 222 9.57 -12.16 2.55
C LYS A 222 9.99 -11.14 3.59
N GLY A 223 11.22 -11.24 4.09
CA GLY A 223 11.86 -10.26 4.96
C GLY A 223 11.45 -10.36 6.41
N ASP A 224 11.87 -9.38 7.20
CA ASP A 224 11.65 -9.31 8.64
C ASP A 224 10.56 -8.33 9.02
N LEU A 225 9.73 -8.72 9.99
CA LEU A 225 8.71 -7.88 10.60
C LEU A 225 9.03 -7.67 12.08
N TYR A 226 9.13 -6.42 12.49
CA TYR A 226 9.37 -6.01 13.87
C TYR A 226 8.11 -5.41 14.48
N ILE A 227 7.90 -5.66 15.76
CA ILE A 227 6.90 -4.94 16.57
C ILE A 227 7.62 -4.00 17.50
N ILE A 228 7.27 -2.72 17.44
CA ILE A 228 7.73 -1.67 18.34
C ILE A 228 6.52 -1.26 19.19
N ASN A 229 6.58 -1.54 20.49
CA ASN A 229 5.47 -1.31 21.40
C ASN A 229 5.98 -1.05 22.81
N ASN A 230 5.51 0.02 23.47
CA ASN A 230 5.95 0.43 24.81
C ASN A 230 7.47 0.54 24.94
N SER A 231 8.12 1.14 23.95
CA SER A 231 9.58 1.31 23.86
C SER A 231 10.38 0.00 23.82
N GLU A 232 9.76 -1.10 23.46
CA GLU A 232 10.40 -2.39 23.23
C GLU A 232 10.31 -2.77 21.76
N VAL A 233 11.35 -3.47 21.25
CA VAL A 233 11.38 -3.99 19.87
C VAL A 233 11.44 -5.50 19.91
N ASN A 234 10.52 -6.15 19.22
CA ASN A 234 10.46 -7.59 19.07
C ASN A 234 10.37 -7.96 17.59
N ILE A 235 11.08 -9.02 17.17
CA ILE A 235 11.00 -9.56 15.82
C ILE A 235 9.94 -10.66 15.73
N ILE A 236 9.13 -10.63 14.68
CA ILE A 236 8.25 -11.72 14.27
C ILE A 236 8.95 -12.46 13.12
N LYS A 237 9.14 -13.73 13.29
CA LYS A 237 9.73 -14.62 12.27
C LYS A 237 8.69 -15.52 11.66
#